data_561258a6ad49d00ee782760f9501433b
#
_entry.id   561258a6ad49d00ee782760f9501433b
#
_cell.length_a   1.000
_cell.length_b   1.000
_cell.length_c   1.000
_cell.angle_alpha   90.00
_cell.angle_beta   90.00
_cell.angle_gamma   90.00
#
_symmetry.space_group_name_H-M   'P 1'
#
loop_
_entity.id
_entity.type
_entity.pdbx_description
1 polymer ?
#
loop_
_entity_poly.entity_id
_entity_poly.type
_entity_poly.pdbx_seq_one_letter_code
_entity_poly.pdbx_strand_id
1 'polypeptide(L)'
;MHQTTCGETHKIEIFEGSNVSNFLLKEKETFELYKENRNCLYSNTRVIDNPTVNYLNEFFSKSVHLPDFQLKSILKKEYDDCEKIYPYLGEVFLNLFFEKDLLTDEDVYLFRKDTVEEFLETAKDENAKNIVRWIVENSSTDRIVEIESSFSDFISLKKEDDIFLKVEFDSSFLGSKKVLEMKDYRFAIIDGYIESVSEIHHMLHFAAMNKEPHVLFCFGMSDEVKNVIIQNNSKKITQIFPVSMKVTEDTINIMNDIALLHSSDIISSLKGQTISQEMRKELKKGNTISFTRDGFKLTPLCSSTDIKIHINFLQNRIKNSAPDANIEIIENRIKNLNSKVLKVYVPEDLKKDIGFNRDLDYLLRMLDTSLKGYVKLSFDKRNVMVPSILHRYAIKKVNATRSLFYNIDKILIRKE
;
A
#
# COMPACT_ATOMS: atom_id res chain seq x y z
N MET A 1 35.53 45.91 14.35
CA MET A 1 34.61 45.64 15.47
C MET A 1 33.20 45.66 14.95
N HIS A 2 32.70 44.52 14.57
CA HIS A 2 31.27 44.34 14.29
C HIS A 2 30.72 43.37 15.33
N GLN A 3 29.91 43.95 16.22
CA GLN A 3 29.07 43.16 17.14
C GLN A 3 27.89 42.60 16.36
N THR A 4 27.91 41.32 16.17
CA THR A 4 26.72 40.53 15.78
C THR A 4 25.84 40.39 17.02
N THR A 5 24.73 41.09 17.04
CA THR A 5 23.65 40.89 18.01
C THR A 5 22.98 39.55 17.77
N CYS A 6 23.19 38.64 18.72
CA CYS A 6 22.58 37.32 18.79
C CYS A 6 21.08 37.47 19.10
N GLY A 7 20.31 36.72 18.39
CA GLY A 7 18.91 36.38 18.43
C GLY A 7 18.01 36.91 19.54
N GLU A 8 16.96 37.57 19.08
CA GLU A 8 15.74 37.75 19.84
C GLU A 8 15.18 36.39 20.25
N THR A 9 15.34 36.05 21.51
CA THR A 9 14.55 35.02 22.13
C THR A 9 13.11 35.50 22.13
N HIS A 10 12.26 34.90 21.32
CA HIS A 10 10.83 35.09 21.43
C HIS A 10 10.41 34.68 22.84
N LYS A 11 10.18 35.68 23.69
CA LYS A 11 9.51 35.47 24.97
C LYS A 11 8.10 35.00 24.63
N ILE A 12 7.81 33.76 24.93
CA ILE A 12 6.43 33.28 24.97
C ILE A 12 5.82 33.97 26.20
N GLU A 13 5.08 35.05 25.98
CA GLU A 13 4.26 35.67 27.01
C GLU A 13 3.10 34.69 27.30
N ILE A 14 3.20 33.99 28.40
CA ILE A 14 2.13 33.13 28.91
C ILE A 14 1.23 34.05 29.72
N PHE A 15 0.05 34.37 29.18
CA PHE A 15 -0.92 35.22 29.85
C PHE A 15 -1.48 34.54 31.11
N GLU A 16 -1.58 35.33 32.21
CA GLU A 16 -2.20 34.93 33.47
C GLU A 16 -3.65 34.47 33.24
N GLY A 17 -4.02 33.32 33.79
CA GLY A 17 -5.42 32.93 33.97
C GLY A 17 -5.93 31.70 33.22
N SER A 18 -5.12 30.98 32.42
CA SER A 18 -5.57 29.71 31.83
C SER A 18 -5.04 28.53 32.63
N ASN A 19 -5.94 27.89 33.33
CA ASN A 19 -5.68 26.58 33.93
C ASN A 19 -5.87 25.51 32.85
N VAL A 20 -4.82 24.77 32.50
CA VAL A 20 -4.86 23.67 31.50
C VAL A 20 -5.98 22.69 31.81
N SER A 21 -6.22 22.40 33.09
CA SER A 21 -7.30 21.52 33.52
C SER A 21 -8.68 22.05 33.13
N ASN A 22 -8.93 23.37 33.32
CA ASN A 22 -10.18 24.00 32.92
C ASN A 22 -10.34 24.04 31.39
N PHE A 23 -9.24 24.30 30.67
CA PHE A 23 -9.23 24.21 29.21
C PHE A 23 -9.63 22.82 28.74
N LEU A 24 -8.98 21.77 29.28
CA LEU A 24 -9.25 20.38 28.87
C LEU A 24 -10.69 19.97 29.17
N LEU A 25 -11.25 20.42 30.29
CA LEU A 25 -12.63 20.13 30.67
C LEU A 25 -13.62 20.78 29.70
N LYS A 26 -13.41 22.07 29.39
CA LYS A 26 -14.21 22.81 28.43
C LYS A 26 -14.11 22.29 27.01
N GLU A 27 -12.91 21.92 26.57
CA GLU A 27 -12.74 21.35 25.24
C GLU A 27 -13.31 19.93 25.15
N LYS A 28 -13.26 19.14 26.23
CA LYS A 28 -13.96 17.85 26.31
C LYS A 28 -15.46 18.03 26.15
N GLU A 29 -16.08 18.92 26.93
CA GLU A 29 -17.52 19.24 26.80
C GLU A 29 -17.86 19.70 25.39
N THR A 30 -17.04 20.57 24.81
CA THR A 30 -17.23 21.05 23.44
C THR A 30 -17.11 19.90 22.43
N PHE A 31 -16.15 19.00 22.61
CA PHE A 31 -15.96 17.86 21.73
C PHE A 31 -17.15 16.89 21.81
N GLU A 32 -17.68 16.62 23.00
CA GLU A 32 -18.88 15.78 23.19
C GLU A 32 -20.12 16.42 22.55
N LEU A 33 -20.34 17.73 22.70
CA LEU A 33 -21.43 18.46 22.03
C LEU A 33 -21.34 18.33 20.49
N TYR A 34 -20.14 18.38 19.91
CA TYR A 34 -19.96 18.19 18.48
C TYR A 34 -20.19 16.73 18.05
N LYS A 35 -19.86 15.76 18.90
CA LYS A 35 -20.20 14.37 18.68
C LYS A 35 -21.71 14.13 18.64
N GLU A 36 -22.45 14.69 19.59
CA GLU A 36 -23.91 14.56 19.67
C GLU A 36 -24.62 15.23 18.48
N ASN A 37 -24.20 16.44 18.10
CA ASN A 37 -24.78 17.18 16.99
C ASN A 37 -24.46 16.54 15.62
N ARG A 38 -23.45 15.70 15.52
CA ARG A 38 -23.15 14.92 14.34
C ARG A 38 -24.36 14.09 13.86
N ASN A 39 -25.17 13.59 14.76
CA ASN A 39 -26.36 12.80 14.42
C ASN A 39 -27.53 13.65 13.92
N CYS A 40 -27.57 14.95 14.28
CA CYS A 40 -28.64 15.86 13.89
C CYS A 40 -28.44 16.49 12.50
N LEU A 41 -27.21 16.71 12.06
CA LEU A 41 -26.89 17.30 10.76
C LEU A 41 -27.19 16.36 9.56
N TYR A 42 -27.41 15.07 9.82
CA TYR A 42 -27.68 14.07 8.79
C TYR A 42 -29.12 14.06 8.26
N SER A 43 -30.09 14.64 8.96
CA SER A 43 -31.50 14.46 8.60
C SER A 43 -32.05 15.42 7.56
N ASN A 44 -31.39 16.55 7.26
CA ASN A 44 -32.06 17.61 6.51
C ASN A 44 -31.29 18.29 5.36
N THR A 45 -30.08 17.93 5.03
CA THR A 45 -29.38 18.54 3.88
C THR A 45 -28.66 17.53 3.02
N ARG A 46 -29.01 17.51 1.72
CA ARG A 46 -28.29 16.86 0.63
C ARG A 46 -26.93 17.55 0.37
N VAL A 47 -26.13 17.79 1.36
CA VAL A 47 -24.79 18.35 1.19
C VAL A 47 -23.79 17.23 1.36
N ILE A 48 -23.11 16.96 0.28
CA ILE A 48 -22.19 15.90 -0.05
C ILE A 48 -20.83 16.02 0.69
N ASP A 49 -20.74 16.79 1.74
CA ASP A 49 -19.50 16.93 2.51
C ASP A 49 -19.43 15.90 3.62
N ASN A 50 -18.27 15.25 3.75
CA ASN A 50 -18.02 14.26 4.79
C ASN A 50 -18.26 14.90 6.17
N PRO A 51 -19.36 14.55 6.87
CA PRO A 51 -19.76 15.25 8.08
C PRO A 51 -18.79 15.05 9.24
N THR A 52 -17.98 13.99 9.20
CA THR A 52 -16.90 13.78 10.19
C THR A 52 -15.83 14.85 10.07
N VAL A 53 -15.45 15.22 8.85
CA VAL A 53 -14.46 16.28 8.60
C VAL A 53 -15.04 17.64 9.00
N ASN A 54 -16.31 17.87 8.73
CA ASN A 54 -16.95 19.16 9.02
C ASN A 54 -17.06 19.44 10.52
N TYR A 55 -17.53 18.48 11.34
CA TYR A 55 -17.61 18.76 12.77
C TYR A 55 -16.24 18.95 13.43
N LEU A 56 -15.23 18.22 12.99
CA LEU A 56 -13.87 18.39 13.49
C LEU A 56 -13.25 19.72 13.03
N ASN A 57 -13.52 20.14 11.80
CA ASN A 57 -13.13 21.45 11.32
C ASN A 57 -13.82 22.57 12.12
N GLU A 58 -15.10 22.44 12.43
CA GLU A 58 -15.83 23.37 13.29
C GLU A 58 -15.24 23.38 14.71
N PHE A 59 -14.97 22.20 15.30
CA PHE A 59 -14.33 22.07 16.60
C PHE A 59 -13.00 22.85 16.64
N PHE A 60 -12.14 22.67 15.61
CA PHE A 60 -10.85 23.36 15.57
C PHE A 60 -10.92 24.82 15.13
N SER A 61 -11.93 25.24 14.39
CA SER A 61 -12.08 26.62 13.90
C SER A 61 -12.70 27.58 14.90
N LYS A 62 -13.38 27.04 15.95
CA LYS A 62 -14.02 27.88 16.96
C LYS A 62 -12.99 28.74 17.68
N SER A 63 -13.19 30.07 17.66
CA SER A 63 -12.28 31.00 18.31
C SER A 63 -12.31 30.83 19.83
N VAL A 64 -11.14 30.74 20.42
CA VAL A 64 -10.89 30.66 21.86
C VAL A 64 -9.95 31.75 22.30
N HIS A 65 -9.88 32.04 23.59
CA HIS A 65 -8.92 33.00 24.13
C HIS A 65 -7.47 32.57 23.85
N LEU A 66 -6.55 33.53 23.72
CA LEU A 66 -5.19 33.32 23.25
C LEU A 66 -4.42 32.12 23.87
N PRO A 67 -4.46 31.88 25.19
CA PRO A 67 -3.79 30.71 25.76
C PRO A 67 -4.42 29.39 25.34
N ASP A 68 -5.76 29.33 25.30
CA ASP A 68 -6.52 28.18 24.87
C ASP A 68 -6.29 27.89 23.36
N PHE A 69 -6.04 28.92 22.57
CA PHE A 69 -5.70 28.81 21.15
C PHE A 69 -4.39 28.05 20.93
N GLN A 70 -3.38 28.30 21.74
CA GLN A 70 -2.10 27.58 21.63
C GLN A 70 -2.25 26.10 21.97
N LEU A 71 -2.95 25.77 23.04
CA LEU A 71 -3.22 24.38 23.45
C LEU A 71 -4.07 23.67 22.37
N LYS A 72 -5.06 24.35 21.83
CA LYS A 72 -5.92 23.83 20.76
C LYS A 72 -5.14 23.63 19.46
N SER A 73 -4.19 24.52 19.14
CA SER A 73 -3.29 24.35 18.00
C SER A 73 -2.38 23.13 18.14
N ILE A 74 -1.91 22.82 19.36
CA ILE A 74 -1.16 21.58 19.61
C ILE A 74 -2.04 20.35 19.37
N LEU A 75 -3.26 20.33 19.90
CA LEU A 75 -4.19 19.23 19.67
C LEU A 75 -4.50 19.05 18.19
N LYS A 76 -4.74 20.16 17.48
CA LYS A 76 -4.98 20.12 16.04
C LYS A 76 -3.80 19.53 15.27
N LYS A 77 -2.59 19.95 15.60
CA LYS A 77 -1.38 19.44 14.97
C LYS A 77 -1.24 17.92 15.14
N GLU A 78 -1.43 17.42 16.36
CA GLU A 78 -1.33 15.99 16.64
C GLU A 78 -2.47 15.20 15.96
N TYR A 79 -3.67 15.78 15.89
CA TYR A 79 -4.78 15.23 15.11
C TYR A 79 -4.41 15.12 13.63
N ASP A 80 -3.93 16.23 13.02
CA ASP A 80 -3.55 16.26 11.60
C ASP A 80 -2.41 15.27 11.30
N ASP A 81 -1.44 15.13 12.20
CA ASP A 81 -0.33 14.20 12.05
C ASP A 81 -0.81 12.74 12.11
N CYS A 82 -1.75 12.41 12.98
CA CYS A 82 -2.37 11.10 13.03
C CYS A 82 -3.21 10.82 11.77
N GLU A 83 -4.00 11.78 11.32
CA GLU A 83 -4.87 11.64 10.15
C GLU A 83 -4.09 11.46 8.85
N LYS A 84 -2.89 12.08 8.72
CA LYS A 84 -1.98 11.86 7.59
C LYS A 84 -1.43 10.43 7.54
N ILE A 85 -1.22 9.81 8.70
CA ILE A 85 -0.70 8.44 8.79
C ILE A 85 -1.78 7.45 8.37
N TYR A 86 -3.01 7.65 8.88
CA TYR A 86 -4.09 6.71 8.64
C TYR A 86 -5.45 7.40 8.78
N PRO A 87 -6.40 7.20 7.85
CA PRO A 87 -7.75 7.75 7.94
C PRO A 87 -8.43 7.38 9.25
N TYR A 88 -9.10 8.34 9.87
CA TYR A 88 -9.76 8.23 11.19
C TYR A 88 -8.82 8.07 12.41
N LEU A 89 -7.50 7.96 12.24
CA LEU A 89 -6.58 7.87 13.37
C LEU A 89 -6.56 9.16 14.20
N GLY A 90 -6.78 10.31 13.57
CA GLY A 90 -6.94 11.59 14.26
C GLY A 90 -8.16 11.60 15.18
N GLU A 91 -9.30 11.05 14.73
CA GLU A 91 -10.51 10.89 15.56
C GLU A 91 -10.25 9.94 16.73
N VAL A 92 -9.54 8.83 16.49
CA VAL A 92 -9.12 7.90 17.55
C VAL A 92 -8.22 8.59 18.56
N PHE A 93 -7.24 9.38 18.11
CA PHE A 93 -6.36 10.15 18.99
C PHE A 93 -7.15 11.08 19.90
N LEU A 94 -8.11 11.86 19.38
CA LEU A 94 -8.93 12.79 20.17
C LEU A 94 -9.79 12.04 21.20
N ASN A 95 -10.44 10.94 20.81
CA ASN A 95 -11.22 10.14 21.74
C ASN A 95 -10.35 9.58 22.86
N LEU A 96 -9.22 8.97 22.56
CA LEU A 96 -8.26 8.48 23.56
C LEU A 96 -7.68 9.61 24.42
N PHE A 97 -7.55 10.82 23.87
CA PHE A 97 -7.04 11.97 24.60
C PHE A 97 -8.04 12.47 25.64
N PHE A 98 -9.33 12.55 25.32
CA PHE A 98 -10.37 13.03 26.23
C PHE A 98 -10.93 11.94 27.16
N GLU A 99 -10.91 10.66 26.75
CA GLU A 99 -11.44 9.52 27.51
C GLU A 99 -10.27 8.70 28.08
N LYS A 100 -10.02 8.85 29.40
CA LYS A 100 -8.88 8.16 30.05
C LYS A 100 -9.04 6.65 30.15
N ASP A 101 -10.26 6.17 30.23
CA ASP A 101 -10.57 4.76 30.46
C ASP A 101 -10.31 3.86 29.23
N LEU A 102 -10.10 4.47 28.05
CA LEU A 102 -9.78 3.78 26.81
C LEU A 102 -8.28 3.54 26.59
N LEU A 103 -7.42 3.89 27.55
CA LEU A 103 -5.96 3.69 27.45
C LEU A 103 -5.50 2.32 27.99
N THR A 104 -6.41 1.44 28.35
CA THR A 104 -6.11 0.09 28.83
C THR A 104 -5.66 -0.83 27.67
N ASP A 105 -4.91 -1.88 28.02
CA ASP A 105 -4.55 -2.94 27.07
C ASP A 105 -5.83 -3.63 26.59
N GLU A 106 -6.21 -3.35 25.36
CA GLU A 106 -7.38 -3.97 24.74
C GLU A 106 -7.00 -5.28 24.02
N ASP A 107 -7.96 -6.19 23.94
CA ASP A 107 -7.80 -7.45 23.25
C ASP A 107 -7.50 -7.21 21.75
N VAL A 108 -6.48 -7.88 21.25
CA VAL A 108 -6.12 -7.84 19.84
C VAL A 108 -6.87 -8.96 19.11
N TYR A 109 -7.68 -8.58 18.16
CA TYR A 109 -8.45 -9.49 17.31
C TYR A 109 -7.76 -9.74 15.99
N LEU A 110 -7.88 -10.95 15.45
CA LEU A 110 -7.44 -11.28 14.10
C LEU A 110 -8.62 -11.19 13.12
N PHE A 111 -8.35 -10.63 11.96
CA PHE A 111 -9.36 -10.53 10.91
C PHE A 111 -9.78 -11.92 10.40
N ARG A 112 -11.08 -12.12 10.28
CA ARG A 112 -11.70 -13.31 9.71
C ARG A 112 -12.77 -12.89 8.71
N LYS A 113 -13.13 -13.77 7.78
CA LYS A 113 -14.17 -13.48 6.78
C LYS A 113 -15.54 -13.23 7.41
N ASP A 114 -15.85 -13.87 8.52
CA ASP A 114 -17.09 -13.71 9.28
C ASP A 114 -17.19 -12.36 10.02
N THR A 115 -16.08 -11.69 10.25
CA THR A 115 -16.03 -10.36 10.89
C THR A 115 -16.09 -9.20 9.90
N VAL A 116 -16.25 -9.49 8.59
CA VAL A 116 -16.22 -8.45 7.53
C VAL A 116 -17.31 -7.41 7.72
N GLU A 117 -18.53 -7.83 8.03
CA GLU A 117 -19.68 -6.89 8.17
C GLU A 117 -19.47 -5.91 9.34
N GLU A 118 -18.99 -6.38 10.50
CA GLU A 118 -18.64 -5.49 11.62
C GLU A 118 -17.59 -4.46 11.21
N PHE A 119 -16.65 -4.89 10.41
CA PHE A 119 -15.58 -4.04 9.88
C PHE A 119 -16.11 -3.00 8.89
N LEU A 120 -17.06 -3.39 8.00
CA LEU A 120 -17.67 -2.48 7.05
C LEU A 120 -18.58 -1.43 7.71
N GLU A 121 -19.16 -1.73 8.88
CA GLU A 121 -19.97 -0.77 9.66
C GLU A 121 -19.17 0.47 10.11
N THR A 122 -17.83 0.38 10.15
CA THR A 122 -16.97 1.53 10.51
C THR A 122 -16.95 2.63 9.44
N ALA A 123 -17.19 2.29 8.19
CA ALA A 123 -17.28 3.22 7.08
C ALA A 123 -18.74 3.63 6.84
N LYS A 124 -18.96 4.72 6.10
CA LYS A 124 -20.29 5.27 5.84
C LYS A 124 -20.72 5.10 4.39
N ASP A 125 -19.78 5.16 3.47
CA ASP A 125 -20.06 5.09 2.05
C ASP A 125 -20.39 3.65 1.63
N GLU A 126 -21.61 3.44 1.13
CA GLU A 126 -22.07 2.13 0.70
C GLU A 126 -21.35 1.60 -0.55
N ASN A 127 -20.88 2.46 -1.43
CA ASN A 127 -20.12 2.04 -2.60
C ASN A 127 -18.75 1.51 -2.18
N ALA A 128 -18.08 2.20 -1.23
CA ALA A 128 -16.81 1.73 -0.66
C ALA A 128 -16.98 0.38 0.05
N LYS A 129 -18.05 0.20 0.84
CA LYS A 129 -18.39 -1.08 1.49
C LYS A 129 -18.60 -2.20 0.48
N ASN A 130 -19.38 -1.96 -0.56
CA ASN A 130 -19.69 -2.94 -1.59
C ASN A 130 -18.44 -3.39 -2.36
N ILE A 131 -17.53 -2.45 -2.67
CA ILE A 131 -16.24 -2.77 -3.28
C ILE A 131 -15.44 -3.70 -2.36
N VAL A 132 -15.32 -3.35 -1.09
CA VAL A 132 -14.51 -4.13 -0.14
C VAL A 132 -15.13 -5.49 0.16
N ARG A 133 -16.46 -5.58 0.28
CA ARG A 133 -17.18 -6.85 0.41
C ARG A 133 -16.86 -7.77 -0.77
N TRP A 134 -16.96 -7.25 -1.99
CA TRP A 134 -16.62 -8.00 -3.19
C TRP A 134 -15.14 -8.44 -3.22
N ILE A 135 -14.21 -7.55 -2.78
CA ILE A 135 -12.78 -7.89 -2.68
C ILE A 135 -12.57 -9.07 -1.73
N VAL A 136 -13.19 -9.06 -0.56
CA VAL A 136 -13.04 -10.14 0.44
C VAL A 136 -13.64 -11.45 -0.05
N GLU A 137 -14.76 -11.42 -0.76
CA GLU A 137 -15.40 -12.61 -1.33
C GLU A 137 -14.55 -13.24 -2.44
N ASN A 138 -13.88 -12.43 -3.25
CA ASN A 138 -13.16 -12.87 -4.45
C ASN A 138 -11.66 -13.05 -4.28
N SER A 139 -11.11 -12.76 -3.12
CA SER A 139 -9.68 -12.86 -2.85
C SER A 139 -9.37 -13.64 -1.59
N SER A 140 -8.14 -14.18 -1.55
CA SER A 140 -7.44 -14.56 -0.32
C SER A 140 -6.75 -13.34 0.29
N THR A 141 -5.95 -13.57 1.34
CA THR A 141 -5.16 -12.54 2.02
C THR A 141 -4.15 -11.83 1.11
N ASP A 142 -3.67 -12.54 0.09
CA ASP A 142 -2.66 -12.05 -0.84
C ASP A 142 -3.34 -11.61 -2.14
N ARG A 143 -3.63 -10.31 -2.23
CA ARG A 143 -4.36 -9.69 -3.34
C ARG A 143 -3.72 -8.38 -3.74
N ILE A 144 -3.91 -8.03 -5.00
CA ILE A 144 -3.61 -6.69 -5.51
C ILE A 144 -4.93 -6.08 -5.98
N VAL A 145 -5.23 -4.90 -5.49
CA VAL A 145 -6.40 -4.14 -5.89
C VAL A 145 -5.95 -2.95 -6.72
N GLU A 146 -6.33 -2.94 -7.99
CA GLU A 146 -6.08 -1.82 -8.91
C GLU A 146 -7.37 -1.02 -9.06
N ILE A 147 -7.33 0.28 -8.71
CA ILE A 147 -8.48 1.18 -8.81
C ILE A 147 -8.25 2.11 -10.00
N GLU A 148 -9.04 1.95 -11.03
CA GLU A 148 -8.98 2.74 -12.25
C GLU A 148 -10.20 3.64 -12.41
N SER A 149 -10.02 4.79 -13.07
CA SER A 149 -11.16 5.65 -13.44
C SER A 149 -11.89 5.06 -14.64
N SER A 150 -13.21 5.16 -14.63
CA SER A 150 -14.06 4.73 -15.75
C SER A 150 -14.95 5.88 -16.21
N PHE A 151 -15.22 5.93 -17.52
CA PHE A 151 -16.26 6.80 -18.09
C PHE A 151 -17.67 6.22 -17.96
N SER A 152 -17.79 5.03 -17.36
CA SER A 152 -19.10 4.42 -17.05
C SER A 152 -19.72 5.08 -15.83
N ASP A 153 -21.04 5.20 -15.79
CA ASP A 153 -21.79 5.70 -14.63
C ASP A 153 -21.86 4.70 -13.47
N PHE A 154 -21.35 3.47 -13.68
CA PHE A 154 -21.43 2.39 -12.71
C PHE A 154 -20.04 1.88 -12.32
N ILE A 155 -19.92 1.46 -11.05
CA ILE A 155 -18.76 0.71 -10.56
C ILE A 155 -18.75 -0.66 -11.26
N SER A 156 -17.64 -0.98 -11.89
CA SER A 156 -17.42 -2.29 -12.50
C SER A 156 -16.28 -3.02 -11.80
N LEU A 157 -16.53 -4.26 -11.43
CA LEU A 157 -15.64 -5.10 -10.65
C LEU A 157 -15.19 -6.28 -11.51
N LYS A 158 -13.88 -6.42 -11.71
CA LYS A 158 -13.31 -7.45 -12.58
C LYS A 158 -12.20 -8.21 -11.86
N LYS A 159 -12.29 -9.53 -11.88
CA LYS A 159 -11.21 -10.42 -11.45
C LYS A 159 -10.36 -10.77 -12.66
N GLU A 160 -9.07 -10.51 -12.58
CA GLU A 160 -8.12 -10.92 -13.61
C GLU A 160 -7.40 -12.20 -13.18
N ASP A 161 -7.07 -13.02 -14.17
CA ASP A 161 -6.25 -14.23 -13.94
C ASP A 161 -4.75 -13.92 -13.89
N ASP A 162 -4.41 -12.65 -13.96
CA ASP A 162 -3.04 -12.17 -13.87
C ASP A 162 -2.43 -12.45 -12.51
N ILE A 163 -1.13 -12.73 -12.53
CA ILE A 163 -0.32 -12.95 -11.32
C ILE A 163 0.72 -11.85 -11.23
N PHE A 164 0.85 -11.27 -10.05
CA PHE A 164 1.88 -10.30 -9.77
C PHE A 164 3.05 -10.96 -9.05
N LEU A 165 4.23 -10.82 -9.63
CA LEU A 165 5.49 -11.25 -9.01
C LEU A 165 6.22 -10.02 -8.46
N LYS A 166 6.30 -9.95 -7.13
CA LYS A 166 7.10 -8.93 -6.45
C LYS A 166 8.57 -9.36 -6.53
N VAL A 167 9.35 -8.65 -7.32
CA VAL A 167 10.77 -8.92 -7.53
C VAL A 167 11.53 -7.66 -7.87
N GLU A 168 12.72 -7.51 -7.28
CA GLU A 168 13.64 -6.42 -7.61
C GLU A 168 14.38 -6.74 -8.92
N PHE A 169 14.34 -5.83 -9.86
CA PHE A 169 15.07 -5.89 -11.11
C PHE A 169 15.58 -4.49 -11.54
N ASP A 170 16.50 -4.45 -12.49
CA ASP A 170 16.99 -3.17 -13.04
C ASP A 170 15.86 -2.41 -13.74
N SER A 171 15.27 -1.44 -13.06
CA SER A 171 14.17 -0.62 -13.54
C SER A 171 14.57 0.49 -14.51
N SER A 172 15.86 0.58 -14.91
CA SER A 172 16.34 1.64 -15.82
C SER A 172 15.62 1.67 -17.16
N PHE A 173 15.13 0.50 -17.64
CA PHE A 173 14.37 0.36 -18.87
C PHE A 173 12.91 0.87 -18.77
N LEU A 174 12.39 1.10 -17.58
CA LEU A 174 11.09 1.78 -17.39
C LEU A 174 11.17 3.27 -17.70
N GLY A 175 12.35 3.88 -17.53
CA GLY A 175 12.54 5.32 -17.70
C GLY A 175 11.63 6.12 -16.75
N SER A 176 10.89 7.08 -17.31
CA SER A 176 9.91 7.91 -16.58
C SER A 176 8.51 7.28 -16.46
N LYS A 177 8.29 6.12 -17.08
CA LYS A 177 6.98 5.47 -17.06
C LYS A 177 6.72 4.84 -15.69
N LYS A 178 5.50 5.02 -15.18
CA LYS A 178 5.07 4.32 -13.96
C LYS A 178 4.76 2.85 -14.23
N VAL A 179 4.18 2.59 -15.40
CA VAL A 179 3.82 1.24 -15.86
C VAL A 179 4.22 1.11 -17.33
N LEU A 180 4.78 -0.03 -17.69
CA LEU A 180 5.07 -0.42 -19.07
C LEU A 180 4.37 -1.74 -19.36
N GLU A 181 3.38 -1.73 -20.26
CA GLU A 181 2.65 -2.92 -20.70
C GLU A 181 3.15 -3.40 -22.06
N MET A 182 3.30 -4.71 -22.19
CA MET A 182 3.61 -5.41 -23.44
C MET A 182 2.61 -6.54 -23.66
N LYS A 183 2.08 -6.64 -24.88
CA LYS A 183 1.14 -7.69 -25.33
C LYS A 183 1.78 -8.54 -26.40
N ASP A 184 1.40 -9.81 -26.45
CA ASP A 184 1.88 -10.77 -27.46
C ASP A 184 3.42 -10.78 -27.56
N TYR A 185 4.09 -10.66 -26.41
CA TYR A 185 5.55 -10.56 -26.33
C TYR A 185 6.21 -11.92 -26.50
N ARG A 186 7.41 -11.92 -27.08
CA ARG A 186 8.29 -13.09 -27.06
C ARG A 186 9.18 -13.05 -25.84
N PHE A 187 9.57 -14.21 -25.32
CA PHE A 187 10.36 -14.23 -24.11
C PHE A 187 11.44 -15.31 -24.12
N ALA A 188 12.48 -15.06 -23.35
CA ALA A 188 13.48 -16.05 -22.97
C ALA A 188 13.76 -15.96 -21.47
N ILE A 189 13.95 -17.12 -20.84
CA ILE A 189 14.24 -17.26 -19.42
C ILE A 189 15.64 -17.89 -19.32
N ILE A 190 16.60 -17.13 -18.81
CA ILE A 190 18.04 -17.47 -18.87
C ILE A 190 18.55 -17.59 -17.44
N ASP A 191 18.96 -18.80 -17.05
CA ASP A 191 19.71 -19.07 -15.82
C ASP A 191 21.18 -18.68 -16.04
N GLY A 192 21.45 -17.40 -16.07
CA GLY A 192 22.80 -16.92 -16.31
C GLY A 192 22.90 -15.42 -16.53
N TYR A 193 24.15 -14.99 -16.69
CA TYR A 193 24.55 -13.64 -17.05
C TYR A 193 24.80 -13.55 -18.55
N ILE A 194 24.32 -12.49 -19.20
CA ILE A 194 24.52 -12.26 -20.64
C ILE A 194 25.79 -11.44 -20.80
N GLU A 195 26.88 -12.06 -21.26
CA GLU A 195 28.20 -11.43 -21.31
C GLU A 195 28.40 -10.59 -22.57
N SER A 196 27.91 -11.05 -23.72
CA SER A 196 28.17 -10.40 -25.01
C SER A 196 26.93 -10.25 -25.86
N VAL A 197 26.93 -9.24 -26.74
CA VAL A 197 25.88 -9.01 -27.72
C VAL A 197 25.70 -10.19 -28.68
N SER A 198 26.77 -10.95 -28.93
CA SER A 198 26.73 -12.12 -29.80
C SER A 198 25.79 -13.23 -29.28
N GLU A 199 25.59 -13.31 -27.97
CA GLU A 199 24.70 -14.30 -27.37
C GLU A 199 23.23 -14.02 -27.70
N ILE A 200 22.85 -12.77 -27.79
CA ILE A 200 21.47 -12.35 -28.08
C ILE A 200 21.28 -11.79 -29.49
N HIS A 201 22.31 -11.86 -30.36
CA HIS A 201 22.27 -11.25 -31.69
C HIS A 201 21.08 -11.71 -32.53
N HIS A 202 20.78 -13.01 -32.52
CA HIS A 202 19.64 -13.55 -33.28
C HIS A 202 18.31 -13.00 -32.77
N MET A 203 18.13 -12.91 -31.46
CA MET A 203 16.91 -12.30 -30.89
C MET A 203 16.80 -10.81 -31.26
N LEU A 204 17.91 -10.05 -31.22
CA LEU A 204 17.92 -8.63 -31.64
C LEU A 204 17.49 -8.52 -33.11
N HIS A 205 18.00 -9.42 -33.97
CA HIS A 205 17.64 -9.44 -35.37
C HIS A 205 16.15 -9.74 -35.58
N PHE A 206 15.61 -10.78 -34.92
CA PHE A 206 14.19 -11.11 -34.99
C PHE A 206 13.29 -9.99 -34.45
N ALA A 207 13.67 -9.37 -33.33
CA ALA A 207 12.95 -8.24 -32.76
C ALA A 207 12.91 -7.03 -33.72
N ALA A 208 14.01 -6.77 -34.42
CA ALA A 208 14.08 -5.69 -35.41
C ALA A 208 13.25 -5.97 -36.67
N MET A 209 13.25 -7.21 -37.13
CA MET A 209 12.50 -7.65 -38.32
C MET A 209 10.98 -7.65 -38.09
N ASN A 210 10.55 -8.29 -37.01
CA ASN A 210 9.13 -8.55 -36.78
C ASN A 210 8.43 -7.42 -35.99
N LYS A 211 9.20 -6.50 -35.40
CA LYS A 211 8.68 -5.42 -34.51
C LYS A 211 7.85 -5.95 -33.34
N GLU A 212 8.05 -7.21 -32.95
CA GLU A 212 7.40 -7.81 -31.80
C GLU A 212 8.13 -7.41 -30.51
N PRO A 213 7.42 -7.17 -29.40
CA PRO A 213 8.05 -6.92 -28.11
C PRO A 213 8.71 -8.20 -27.59
N HIS A 214 9.84 -8.03 -26.90
CA HIS A 214 10.60 -9.14 -26.32
C HIS A 214 10.89 -8.88 -24.84
N VAL A 215 10.84 -9.91 -24.04
CA VAL A 215 11.20 -9.90 -22.61
C VAL A 215 12.30 -10.90 -22.34
N LEU A 216 13.37 -10.44 -21.70
CA LEU A 216 14.49 -11.26 -21.27
C LEU A 216 14.51 -11.35 -19.76
N PHE A 217 14.29 -12.54 -19.21
CA PHE A 217 14.53 -12.81 -17.79
C PHE A 217 15.93 -13.37 -17.62
N CYS A 218 16.78 -12.71 -16.83
CA CYS A 218 18.18 -13.12 -16.63
C CYS A 218 18.73 -12.66 -15.28
N PHE A 219 19.89 -13.17 -14.91
CA PHE A 219 20.62 -12.78 -13.70
C PHE A 219 21.63 -11.66 -13.92
N GLY A 220 21.47 -10.90 -14.96
CA GLY A 220 22.31 -9.77 -15.29
C GLY A 220 22.78 -9.76 -16.74
N MET A 221 23.38 -8.66 -17.12
CA MET A 221 24.00 -8.50 -18.44
C MET A 221 25.12 -7.48 -18.38
N SER A 222 26.06 -7.57 -19.32
CA SER A 222 27.16 -6.63 -19.45
C SER A 222 26.65 -5.23 -19.86
N ASP A 223 27.41 -4.20 -19.53
CA ASP A 223 27.08 -2.83 -19.92
C ASP A 223 27.02 -2.67 -21.44
N GLU A 224 27.82 -3.44 -22.18
CA GLU A 224 27.78 -3.46 -23.64
C GLU A 224 26.40 -3.93 -24.14
N VAL A 225 25.92 -5.06 -23.64
CA VAL A 225 24.61 -5.62 -23.98
C VAL A 225 23.50 -4.65 -23.61
N LYS A 226 23.55 -4.09 -22.40
CA LYS A 226 22.61 -3.10 -21.91
C LYS A 226 22.53 -1.87 -22.83
N ASN A 227 23.68 -1.31 -23.18
CA ASN A 227 23.76 -0.15 -24.05
C ASN A 227 23.20 -0.41 -25.46
N VAL A 228 23.50 -1.59 -26.03
CA VAL A 228 22.95 -1.98 -27.34
C VAL A 228 21.43 -2.08 -27.30
N ILE A 229 20.85 -2.69 -26.27
CA ILE A 229 19.39 -2.77 -26.11
C ILE A 229 18.80 -1.36 -25.97
N ILE A 230 19.37 -0.50 -25.10
CA ILE A 230 18.90 0.88 -24.89
C ILE A 230 18.93 1.66 -26.22
N GLN A 231 20.03 1.59 -26.98
CA GLN A 231 20.17 2.31 -28.25
C GLN A 231 19.15 1.85 -29.29
N ASN A 232 18.93 0.53 -29.41
CA ASN A 232 17.96 0.00 -30.37
C ASN A 232 16.51 0.36 -29.98
N ASN A 233 16.19 0.30 -28.69
CA ASN A 233 14.89 0.72 -28.17
C ASN A 233 14.65 2.23 -28.36
N SER A 234 15.64 3.07 -28.10
CA SER A 234 15.52 4.54 -28.27
C SER A 234 15.31 4.93 -29.73
N LYS A 235 15.93 4.21 -30.67
CA LYS A 235 15.74 4.37 -32.12
C LYS A 235 14.45 3.71 -32.63
N LYS A 236 13.67 3.07 -31.75
CA LYS A 236 12.46 2.31 -32.08
C LYS A 236 12.72 1.17 -33.10
N ILE A 237 13.94 0.66 -33.14
CA ILE A 237 14.32 -0.49 -33.96
C ILE A 237 13.78 -1.76 -33.32
N THR A 238 13.92 -1.88 -32.01
CA THR A 238 13.42 -3.01 -31.20
C THR A 238 12.56 -2.52 -30.03
N GLN A 239 11.84 -3.44 -29.41
CA GLN A 239 11.16 -3.23 -28.14
C GLN A 239 11.50 -4.40 -27.21
N ILE A 240 12.63 -4.29 -26.52
CA ILE A 240 13.15 -5.34 -25.64
C ILE A 240 13.17 -4.83 -24.22
N PHE A 241 12.59 -5.59 -23.30
CA PHE A 241 12.62 -5.29 -21.87
C PHE A 241 13.35 -6.40 -21.13
N PRO A 242 14.57 -6.13 -20.64
CA PRO A 242 15.29 -7.08 -19.80
C PRO A 242 14.83 -6.97 -18.35
N VAL A 243 14.47 -8.10 -17.76
CA VAL A 243 14.23 -8.28 -16.31
C VAL A 243 15.52 -8.86 -15.75
N SER A 244 16.43 -7.98 -15.40
CA SER A 244 17.76 -8.34 -14.86
C SER A 244 17.69 -8.38 -13.33
N MET A 245 17.79 -9.58 -12.75
CA MET A 245 17.69 -9.82 -11.32
C MET A 245 19.07 -10.12 -10.72
N LYS A 246 19.29 -9.78 -9.45
CA LYS A 246 20.49 -10.19 -8.72
C LYS A 246 20.38 -11.69 -8.39
N VAL A 247 21.50 -12.41 -8.40
CA VAL A 247 21.53 -13.82 -8.01
C VAL A 247 21.37 -13.94 -6.50
N THR A 248 20.25 -14.44 -6.08
CA THR A 248 19.93 -14.81 -4.69
C THR A 248 19.12 -16.09 -4.69
N GLU A 249 19.02 -16.78 -3.55
CA GLU A 249 18.17 -17.98 -3.44
C GLU A 249 16.71 -17.68 -3.81
N ASP A 250 16.20 -16.52 -3.41
CA ASP A 250 14.86 -16.06 -3.70
C ASP A 250 14.65 -15.87 -5.22
N THR A 251 15.54 -15.13 -5.89
CA THR A 251 15.41 -14.86 -7.33
C THR A 251 15.59 -16.11 -8.20
N ILE A 252 16.42 -17.07 -7.79
CA ILE A 252 16.52 -18.40 -8.46
C ILE A 252 15.17 -19.11 -8.37
N ASN A 253 14.54 -19.09 -7.22
CA ASN A 253 13.23 -19.69 -7.03
C ASN A 253 12.13 -18.96 -7.83
N ILE A 254 12.15 -17.64 -7.87
CA ILE A 254 11.23 -16.82 -8.68
C ILE A 254 11.43 -17.13 -10.18
N MET A 255 12.66 -17.36 -10.64
CA MET A 255 12.92 -17.75 -12.03
C MET A 255 12.20 -19.07 -12.40
N ASN A 256 12.16 -20.03 -11.49
CA ASN A 256 11.39 -21.26 -11.67
C ASN A 256 9.87 -20.99 -11.72
N ASP A 257 9.37 -20.06 -10.91
CA ASP A 257 7.96 -19.68 -10.94
C ASP A 257 7.61 -18.95 -12.26
N ILE A 258 8.51 -18.10 -12.76
CA ILE A 258 8.38 -17.46 -14.09
C ILE A 258 8.30 -18.52 -15.19
N ALA A 259 9.15 -19.54 -15.13
CA ALA A 259 9.16 -20.64 -16.09
C ALA A 259 7.85 -21.43 -16.07
N LEU A 260 7.34 -21.75 -14.87
CA LEU A 260 6.04 -22.38 -14.70
C LEU A 260 4.92 -21.54 -15.33
N LEU A 261 4.84 -20.26 -14.99
CA LEU A 261 3.80 -19.37 -15.44
C LEU A 261 3.82 -19.17 -16.97
N HIS A 262 4.99 -19.26 -17.59
CA HIS A 262 5.16 -19.21 -19.04
C HIS A 262 5.07 -20.57 -19.72
N SER A 263 4.80 -21.66 -19.00
CA SER A 263 4.85 -23.04 -19.53
C SER A 263 6.10 -23.30 -20.37
N SER A 264 7.27 -22.88 -19.86
CA SER A 264 8.52 -22.88 -20.59
C SER A 264 9.68 -23.37 -19.74
N ASP A 265 10.71 -23.88 -20.41
CA ASP A 265 11.96 -24.24 -19.76
C ASP A 265 12.88 -23.03 -19.58
N ILE A 266 13.75 -23.13 -18.57
CA ILE A 266 14.84 -22.20 -18.33
C ILE A 266 16.03 -22.64 -19.18
N ILE A 267 16.61 -21.71 -19.94
CA ILE A 267 17.87 -21.89 -20.66
C ILE A 267 18.99 -21.89 -19.63
N SER A 268 19.68 -23.01 -19.48
CA SER A 268 20.73 -23.16 -18.49
C SER A 268 21.93 -23.93 -19.04
N SER A 269 23.13 -23.43 -18.72
CA SER A 269 24.38 -24.11 -19.03
C SER A 269 24.47 -25.51 -18.36
N LEU A 270 23.83 -25.67 -17.22
CA LEU A 270 23.75 -26.96 -16.53
C LEU A 270 23.01 -28.02 -17.35
N LYS A 271 22.16 -27.62 -18.27
CA LYS A 271 21.47 -28.49 -19.24
C LYS A 271 22.25 -28.66 -20.53
N GLY A 272 23.48 -28.16 -20.62
CA GLY A 272 24.31 -28.17 -21.84
C GLY A 272 23.82 -27.22 -22.91
N GLN A 273 22.99 -26.22 -22.56
CA GLN A 273 22.47 -25.24 -23.50
C GLN A 273 23.34 -23.97 -23.49
N THR A 274 23.54 -23.38 -24.66
CA THR A 274 24.16 -22.05 -24.77
C THR A 274 23.10 -21.00 -25.17
N ILE A 275 23.20 -19.79 -24.63
CA ILE A 275 22.27 -18.71 -24.92
C ILE A 275 22.17 -18.48 -26.43
N SER A 276 23.33 -18.39 -27.11
CA SER A 276 23.36 -18.14 -28.54
C SER A 276 22.68 -19.20 -29.40
N GLN A 277 22.72 -20.48 -29.00
CA GLN A 277 22.00 -21.56 -29.71
C GLN A 277 20.50 -21.47 -29.49
N GLU A 278 20.07 -21.22 -28.25
CA GLU A 278 18.64 -21.11 -27.94
C GLU A 278 18.01 -19.85 -28.57
N MET A 279 18.76 -18.76 -28.70
CA MET A 279 18.30 -17.53 -29.36
C MET A 279 18.15 -17.66 -30.90
N ARG A 280 18.67 -18.74 -31.50
CA ARG A 280 18.40 -19.05 -32.93
C ARG A 280 17.04 -19.69 -33.14
N LYS A 281 16.47 -20.28 -32.10
CA LYS A 281 15.14 -20.89 -32.16
C LYS A 281 14.07 -19.82 -32.11
N GLU A 282 12.89 -20.14 -32.60
CA GLU A 282 11.74 -19.28 -32.40
C GLU A 282 11.35 -19.23 -30.92
N LEU A 283 11.38 -18.04 -30.32
CA LEU A 283 11.00 -17.84 -28.94
C LEU A 283 9.49 -17.97 -28.77
N LYS A 284 9.05 -18.55 -27.65
CA LYS A 284 7.62 -18.65 -27.31
C LYS A 284 7.01 -17.26 -27.11
N LYS A 285 5.69 -17.17 -27.31
CA LYS A 285 4.92 -15.96 -27.07
C LYS A 285 4.24 -16.02 -25.72
N GLY A 286 4.29 -14.90 -24.99
CA GLY A 286 3.49 -14.63 -23.80
C GLY A 286 2.28 -13.77 -24.18
N ASN A 287 1.26 -13.75 -23.31
CA ASN A 287 0.03 -12.96 -23.52
C ASN A 287 0.26 -11.49 -23.19
N THR A 288 0.12 -11.12 -21.93
CA THR A 288 0.31 -9.73 -21.47
C THR A 288 1.24 -9.72 -20.26
N ILE A 289 2.15 -8.74 -20.23
CA ILE A 289 3.01 -8.47 -19.10
C ILE A 289 3.07 -6.95 -18.86
N SER A 290 3.01 -6.56 -17.58
CA SER A 290 3.09 -5.15 -17.18
C SER A 290 4.14 -4.98 -16.10
N PHE A 291 5.09 -4.09 -16.32
CA PHE A 291 6.21 -3.81 -15.41
C PHE A 291 5.94 -2.57 -14.59
N THR A 292 6.22 -2.65 -13.30
CA THR A 292 6.26 -1.53 -12.35
C THR A 292 7.61 -1.50 -11.67
N ARG A 293 7.89 -0.54 -10.80
CA ARG A 293 9.15 -0.51 -10.03
C ARG A 293 9.22 -1.60 -8.95
N ASP A 294 8.07 -2.09 -8.51
CA ASP A 294 7.97 -3.06 -7.40
C ASP A 294 7.91 -4.52 -7.89
N GLY A 295 7.86 -4.74 -9.20
CA GLY A 295 7.73 -6.05 -9.80
C GLY A 295 6.99 -6.01 -11.13
N PHE A 296 6.46 -7.13 -11.55
CA PHE A 296 5.68 -7.23 -12.79
C PHE A 296 4.48 -8.15 -12.65
N LYS A 297 3.46 -7.81 -13.41
CA LYS A 297 2.22 -8.57 -13.55
C LYS A 297 2.21 -9.27 -14.90
N LEU A 298 1.83 -10.54 -14.92
CA LEU A 298 1.73 -11.31 -16.17
C LEU A 298 0.47 -12.17 -16.20
N THR A 299 -0.06 -12.37 -17.42
CA THR A 299 -1.13 -13.35 -17.69
C THR A 299 -0.49 -14.71 -17.91
N PRO A 300 -0.71 -15.72 -17.04
CA PRO A 300 -0.11 -17.04 -17.16
C PRO A 300 -0.48 -17.75 -18.46
N LEU A 301 0.45 -18.53 -19.00
CA LEU A 301 0.19 -19.47 -20.09
C LEU A 301 -0.20 -20.86 -19.57
N CYS A 302 0.20 -21.19 -18.34
CA CYS A 302 -0.19 -22.43 -17.68
C CYS A 302 -1.64 -22.36 -17.16
N SER A 303 -2.21 -23.54 -16.93
CA SER A 303 -3.55 -23.62 -16.35
C SER A 303 -3.56 -23.23 -14.87
N SER A 304 -4.69 -22.75 -14.37
CA SER A 304 -4.89 -22.50 -12.94
C SER A 304 -4.73 -23.79 -12.09
N THR A 305 -4.91 -24.95 -12.70
CA THR A 305 -4.69 -26.25 -12.06
C THR A 305 -3.21 -26.51 -11.84
N ASP A 306 -2.35 -26.20 -12.81
CA ASP A 306 -0.90 -26.38 -12.69
C ASP A 306 -0.33 -25.49 -11.58
N ILE A 307 -0.81 -24.26 -11.50
CA ILE A 307 -0.43 -23.33 -10.42
C ILE A 307 -0.85 -23.88 -9.05
N LYS A 308 -2.07 -24.41 -8.92
CA LYS A 308 -2.54 -25.03 -7.66
C LYS A 308 -1.73 -26.25 -7.27
N ILE A 309 -1.38 -27.11 -8.24
CA ILE A 309 -0.52 -28.27 -8.00
C ILE A 309 0.85 -27.83 -7.47
N HIS A 310 1.42 -26.79 -8.09
CA HIS A 310 2.72 -26.26 -7.65
C HIS A 310 2.65 -25.64 -6.24
N ILE A 311 1.60 -24.88 -5.94
CA ILE A 311 1.36 -24.34 -4.60
C ILE A 311 1.25 -25.47 -3.57
N ASN A 312 0.49 -26.51 -3.86
CA ASN A 312 0.37 -27.68 -2.97
C ASN A 312 1.73 -28.38 -2.76
N PHE A 313 2.55 -28.48 -3.81
CA PHE A 313 3.92 -28.98 -3.70
C PHE A 313 4.76 -28.13 -2.75
N LEU A 314 4.72 -26.79 -2.88
CA LEU A 314 5.42 -25.85 -2.00
C LEU A 314 4.94 -25.96 -0.55
N GLN A 315 3.62 -26.05 -0.31
CA GLN A 315 3.05 -26.24 1.02
C GLN A 315 3.49 -27.56 1.67
N ASN A 316 3.54 -28.65 0.90
CA ASN A 316 4.04 -29.93 1.39
C ASN A 316 5.54 -29.87 1.69
N ARG A 317 6.30 -29.08 0.93
CA ARG A 317 7.71 -28.84 1.20
C ARG A 317 7.91 -28.13 2.54
N ILE A 318 7.09 -27.12 2.88
CA ILE A 318 7.12 -26.46 4.20
C ILE A 318 6.86 -27.47 5.32
N LYS A 319 5.83 -28.32 5.17
CA LYS A 319 5.47 -29.32 6.20
C LYS A 319 6.57 -30.34 6.47
N ASN A 320 7.38 -30.65 5.46
CA ASN A 320 8.45 -31.66 5.51
C ASN A 320 9.84 -31.02 5.68
N SER A 321 9.94 -29.71 5.85
CA SER A 321 11.21 -28.99 5.97
C SER A 321 11.80 -29.17 7.36
N ALA A 322 13.15 -29.22 7.42
CA ALA A 322 13.87 -29.13 8.69
C ALA A 322 13.69 -27.77 9.36
N PRO A 323 13.89 -27.66 10.70
CA PRO A 323 13.70 -26.40 11.44
C PRO A 323 14.53 -25.22 10.92
N ASP A 324 15.64 -25.47 10.27
CA ASP A 324 16.57 -24.46 9.73
C ASP A 324 16.31 -24.13 8.25
N ALA A 325 15.25 -24.67 7.65
CA ALA A 325 14.94 -24.39 6.25
C ALA A 325 14.40 -22.95 6.10
N ASN A 326 14.74 -22.32 4.97
CA ASN A 326 14.34 -20.95 4.65
C ASN A 326 12.85 -20.91 4.25
N ILE A 327 11.97 -21.16 5.22
CA ILE A 327 10.51 -21.28 5.06
C ILE A 327 9.94 -19.98 4.50
N GLU A 328 10.47 -18.83 4.91
CA GLU A 328 10.02 -17.51 4.47
C GLU A 328 10.07 -17.35 2.93
N ILE A 329 11.11 -17.88 2.28
CA ILE A 329 11.23 -17.83 0.81
C ILE A 329 10.08 -18.63 0.17
N ILE A 330 9.78 -19.81 0.70
CA ILE A 330 8.71 -20.65 0.16
C ILE A 330 7.34 -20.00 0.39
N GLU A 331 7.14 -19.41 1.55
CA GLU A 331 5.90 -18.66 1.87
C GLU A 331 5.71 -17.46 0.92
N ASN A 332 6.77 -16.70 0.65
CA ASN A 332 6.74 -15.59 -0.30
C ASN A 332 6.41 -16.07 -1.73
N ARG A 333 6.92 -17.21 -2.17
CA ARG A 333 6.56 -17.81 -3.46
C ARG A 333 5.07 -18.18 -3.52
N ILE A 334 4.57 -18.86 -2.48
CA ILE A 334 3.14 -19.22 -2.39
C ILE A 334 2.28 -17.95 -2.42
N LYS A 335 2.69 -16.92 -1.72
CA LYS A 335 2.03 -15.63 -1.71
C LYS A 335 1.97 -15.01 -3.10
N ASN A 336 3.10 -14.95 -3.80
CA ASN A 336 3.17 -14.41 -5.16
C ASN A 336 2.27 -15.18 -6.14
N LEU A 337 2.32 -16.53 -6.12
CA LEU A 337 1.51 -17.39 -6.98
C LEU A 337 0.01 -17.36 -6.67
N ASN A 338 -0.36 -17.06 -5.43
CA ASN A 338 -1.75 -16.85 -5.01
C ASN A 338 -2.24 -15.42 -5.22
N SER A 339 -1.36 -14.48 -5.55
CA SER A 339 -1.75 -13.09 -5.74
C SER A 339 -2.79 -12.99 -6.88
N LYS A 340 -3.98 -12.50 -6.52
CA LYS A 340 -5.05 -12.23 -7.49
C LYS A 340 -5.12 -10.75 -7.74
N VAL A 341 -5.19 -10.38 -9.00
CA VAL A 341 -5.40 -8.98 -9.39
C VAL A 341 -6.89 -8.72 -9.51
N LEU A 342 -7.38 -7.81 -8.70
CA LEU A 342 -8.77 -7.37 -8.69
C LEU A 342 -8.81 -5.94 -9.23
N LYS A 343 -9.51 -5.72 -10.34
CA LYS A 343 -9.72 -4.38 -10.91
C LYS A 343 -11.07 -3.82 -10.50
N VAL A 344 -11.01 -2.61 -9.98
CA VAL A 344 -12.17 -1.82 -9.61
C VAL A 344 -12.21 -0.58 -10.50
N TYR A 345 -13.18 -0.52 -11.38
CA TYR A 345 -13.40 0.64 -12.25
C TYR A 345 -14.41 1.56 -11.58
N VAL A 346 -13.99 2.76 -11.23
CA VAL A 346 -14.78 3.74 -10.48
C VAL A 346 -15.15 4.89 -11.41
N PRO A 347 -16.42 5.33 -11.45
CA PRO A 347 -16.85 6.54 -12.16
C PRO A 347 -16.01 7.75 -11.76
N GLU A 348 -15.68 8.62 -12.72
CA GLU A 348 -14.85 9.80 -12.44
C GLU A 348 -15.45 10.73 -11.38
N ASP A 349 -16.77 10.86 -11.34
CA ASP A 349 -17.45 11.72 -10.37
C ASP A 349 -17.37 11.15 -8.95
N LEU A 350 -17.54 9.83 -8.82
CA LEU A 350 -17.38 9.16 -7.53
C LEU A 350 -15.92 9.20 -7.05
N LYS A 351 -14.96 9.14 -7.98
CA LYS A 351 -13.52 9.26 -7.64
C LYS A 351 -13.13 10.66 -7.16
N LYS A 352 -13.93 11.69 -7.44
CA LYS A 352 -13.76 13.05 -6.91
C LYS A 352 -14.40 13.22 -5.52
N ASP A 353 -15.27 12.29 -5.10
CA ASP A 353 -15.90 12.33 -3.78
C ASP A 353 -14.87 12.02 -2.68
N ILE A 354 -14.68 13.00 -1.80
CA ILE A 354 -13.72 12.91 -0.69
C ILE A 354 -14.15 11.84 0.33
N GLY A 355 -15.47 11.73 0.58
CA GLY A 355 -16.03 10.78 1.53
C GLY A 355 -15.81 9.34 1.08
N PHE A 356 -16.16 9.05 -0.18
CA PHE A 356 -15.94 7.76 -0.80
C PHE A 356 -14.46 7.36 -0.77
N ASN A 357 -13.55 8.24 -1.24
CA ASN A 357 -12.12 7.94 -1.29
C ASN A 357 -11.53 7.68 0.09
N ARG A 358 -11.95 8.46 1.09
CA ARG A 358 -11.49 8.29 2.47
C ARG A 358 -11.96 6.97 3.05
N ASP A 359 -13.22 6.63 2.88
CA ASP A 359 -13.79 5.37 3.37
C ASP A 359 -13.16 4.17 2.65
N LEU A 360 -12.97 4.25 1.33
CA LEU A 360 -12.34 3.20 0.55
C LEU A 360 -10.87 2.99 0.95
N ASP A 361 -10.09 4.07 1.06
CA ASP A 361 -8.68 4.00 1.50
C ASP A 361 -8.58 3.42 2.92
N TYR A 362 -9.45 3.86 3.84
CA TYR A 362 -9.53 3.33 5.19
C TYR A 362 -9.79 1.82 5.19
N LEU A 363 -10.83 1.37 4.49
CA LEU A 363 -11.22 -0.04 4.45
C LEU A 363 -10.14 -0.91 3.80
N LEU A 364 -9.50 -0.45 2.72
CA LEU A 364 -8.43 -1.19 2.05
C LEU A 364 -7.19 -1.32 2.94
N ARG A 365 -6.75 -0.22 3.57
CA ARG A 365 -5.62 -0.26 4.51
C ARG A 365 -5.91 -1.13 5.73
N MET A 366 -7.15 -1.09 6.23
CA MET A 366 -7.58 -1.97 7.31
C MET A 366 -7.47 -3.44 6.90
N LEU A 367 -7.93 -3.80 5.72
CA LEU A 367 -7.79 -5.17 5.20
C LEU A 367 -6.33 -5.62 5.14
N ASP A 368 -5.42 -4.77 4.68
CA ASP A 368 -3.99 -5.11 4.56
C ASP A 368 -3.29 -5.23 5.92
N THR A 369 -3.72 -4.44 6.90
CA THR A 369 -3.12 -4.41 8.24
C THR A 369 -3.79 -5.34 9.25
N SER A 370 -5.05 -5.72 9.03
CA SER A 370 -5.85 -6.57 9.92
C SER A 370 -5.26 -7.99 10.08
N LEU A 371 -4.46 -8.44 9.14
CA LEU A 371 -3.68 -9.68 9.23
C LEU A 371 -2.68 -9.66 10.41
N LYS A 372 -2.24 -8.46 10.84
CA LYS A 372 -1.35 -8.24 11.98
C LYS A 372 -2.09 -7.98 13.30
N GLY A 373 -3.41 -8.08 13.29
CA GLY A 373 -4.29 -7.82 14.42
C GLY A 373 -4.81 -6.39 14.48
N TYR A 374 -6.03 -6.25 14.97
CA TYR A 374 -6.71 -4.96 15.16
C TYR A 374 -7.32 -4.87 16.58
N VAL A 375 -7.60 -3.66 17.00
CA VAL A 375 -8.28 -3.34 18.27
C VAL A 375 -9.65 -2.76 17.93
N LYS A 376 -10.67 -3.19 18.67
CA LYS A 376 -12.03 -2.62 18.59
C LYS A 376 -12.15 -1.55 19.66
N LEU A 377 -12.43 -0.32 19.22
CA LEU A 377 -12.67 0.81 20.11
C LEU A 377 -14.14 1.21 19.99
N SER A 378 -14.82 1.32 21.12
CA SER A 378 -16.21 1.76 21.15
C SER A 378 -16.29 3.22 21.61
N PHE A 379 -16.73 4.10 20.71
CA PHE A 379 -16.96 5.50 21.00
C PHE A 379 -18.44 5.81 20.75
N ASP A 380 -19.21 6.15 21.78
CA ASP A 380 -20.59 6.63 21.69
C ASP A 380 -21.48 5.91 20.65
N LYS A 381 -21.69 4.63 20.83
CA LYS A 381 -22.52 3.78 19.94
C LYS A 381 -21.91 3.50 18.56
N ARG A 382 -20.64 3.85 18.35
CA ARG A 382 -19.91 3.53 17.14
C ARG A 382 -18.69 2.68 17.47
N ASN A 383 -18.55 1.56 16.79
CA ASN A 383 -17.35 0.75 16.86
C ASN A 383 -16.37 1.22 15.79
N VAL A 384 -15.16 1.53 16.20
CA VAL A 384 -14.03 1.85 15.30
C VAL A 384 -12.99 0.75 15.44
N MET A 385 -12.56 0.20 14.32
CA MET A 385 -11.49 -0.79 14.29
C MET A 385 -10.21 -0.12 13.84
N VAL A 386 -9.12 -0.36 14.57
CA VAL A 386 -7.82 0.23 14.29
C VAL A 386 -6.76 -0.86 14.32
N PRO A 387 -5.84 -0.91 13.34
CA PRO A 387 -4.70 -1.82 13.44
C PRO A 387 -3.96 -1.65 14.77
N SER A 388 -3.64 -2.75 15.44
CA SER A 388 -3.05 -2.72 16.80
C SER A 388 -1.76 -1.88 16.89
N ILE A 389 -0.97 -1.88 15.80
CA ILE A 389 0.25 -1.06 15.73
C ILE A 389 -0.07 0.44 15.71
N LEU A 390 -1.16 0.85 15.03
CA LEU A 390 -1.59 2.24 14.94
C LEU A 390 -2.29 2.69 16.22
N HIS A 391 -3.03 1.81 16.89
CA HIS A 391 -3.58 2.06 18.22
C HIS A 391 -2.46 2.38 19.22
N ARG A 392 -1.41 1.55 19.28
CA ARG A 392 -0.23 1.81 20.11
C ARG A 392 0.46 3.13 19.76
N TYR A 393 0.50 3.48 18.48
CA TYR A 393 1.03 4.78 18.06
C TYR A 393 0.17 5.93 18.60
N ALA A 394 -1.16 5.85 18.46
CA ALA A 394 -2.09 6.86 18.98
C ALA A 394 -1.94 7.02 20.50
N ILE A 395 -1.85 5.92 21.26
CA ILE A 395 -1.60 5.96 22.72
C ILE A 395 -0.29 6.69 23.05
N LYS A 396 0.81 6.39 22.35
CA LYS A 396 2.08 7.09 22.56
C LYS A 396 1.94 8.59 22.31
N LYS A 397 1.22 8.99 21.28
CA LYS A 397 0.94 10.39 20.96
C LYS A 397 0.11 11.06 22.04
N VAL A 398 -0.95 10.41 22.52
CA VAL A 398 -1.79 10.90 23.64
C VAL A 398 -0.95 11.14 24.89
N ASN A 399 -0.12 10.17 25.28
CA ASN A 399 0.72 10.28 26.47
C ASN A 399 1.75 11.41 26.35
N ALA A 400 2.37 11.58 25.17
CA ALA A 400 3.30 12.67 24.90
C ALA A 400 2.61 14.05 24.99
N THR A 401 1.42 14.19 24.40
CA THR A 401 0.63 15.43 24.43
C THR A 401 0.16 15.77 25.83
N ARG A 402 -0.33 14.78 26.60
CA ARG A 402 -0.71 14.97 28.01
C ARG A 402 0.48 15.38 28.87
N SER A 403 1.65 14.77 28.65
CA SER A 403 2.89 15.15 29.35
C SER A 403 3.29 16.58 29.03
N LEU A 404 3.16 17.00 27.77
CA LEU A 404 3.42 18.39 27.37
C LEU A 404 2.49 19.35 28.07
N PHE A 405 1.18 19.06 28.10
CA PHE A 405 0.19 19.89 28.78
C PHE A 405 0.43 19.99 30.29
N TYR A 406 0.78 18.88 30.93
CA TYR A 406 1.15 18.89 32.35
C TYR A 406 2.40 19.74 32.64
N ASN A 407 3.38 19.72 31.76
CA ASN A 407 4.57 20.57 31.92
C ASN A 407 4.26 22.05 31.70
N ILE A 408 3.35 22.37 30.77
CA ILE A 408 2.86 23.75 30.58
C ILE A 408 2.15 24.24 31.85
N ASP A 409 1.27 23.43 32.43
CA ASP A 409 0.55 23.74 33.68
C ASP A 409 1.52 24.01 34.84
N LYS A 410 2.55 23.19 35.01
CA LYS A 410 3.60 23.41 36.02
C LYS A 410 4.39 24.71 35.84
N ILE A 411 4.64 25.11 34.61
CA ILE A 411 5.36 26.35 34.32
C ILE A 411 4.47 27.56 34.67
N LEU A 412 3.16 27.44 34.45
CA LEU A 412 2.17 28.49 34.80
C LEU A 412 2.06 28.66 36.32
N ILE A 413 1.94 27.55 37.07
CA ILE A 413 1.82 27.58 38.56
C ILE A 413 3.09 28.11 39.22
N ARG A 414 4.28 27.92 38.66
CA ARG A 414 5.54 28.42 39.26
C ARG A 414 5.76 29.93 39.05
N LYS A 415 4.90 30.62 38.30
CA LYS A 415 4.99 32.07 38.10
C LYS A 415 4.00 32.87 38.94
N GLU A 416 3.09 32.21 39.70
CA GLU A 416 2.31 32.78 40.77
C GLU A 416 3.13 32.71 42.11
#